data_b1323aca61930eaa62e5fba5a515ce82
#
_entry.id   b1323aca61930eaa62e5fba5a515ce82
#
_cell.length_a   1.000
_cell.length_b   1.000
_cell.length_c   1.000
_cell.angle_alpha   90.00
_cell.angle_beta   90.00
_cell.angle_gamma   90.00
#
_symmetry.space_group_name_H-M   'P 1'
#
loop_
_entity.id
_entity.type
_entity.pdbx_description
1 polymer ?
#
loop_
_entity_poly.entity_id
_entity_poly.type
_entity_poly.pdbx_seq_one_letter_code
_entity_poly.pdbx_strand_id
1 'polypeptide(L)'
;PTARLDAPKVDKGLPRPLSRADLHRLLAVLPDDLRRAVALGAYAGLRVSEVAALHWHDVDLEARRARILHGKGGKSRLVALGAVLIDQILPDTGGNVVTGTPRAYTAATLQRRINRAIRRAGIDATFHQLRHRYGTLAYQATRDLVAVGRQMGHSSPVTTAIYAAASDDVADAIAEAVAR
;
A
#
# COMPACT_ATOMS: atom_id res chain seq x y z
N PRO A 1 11.55 34.70 -31.43
CA PRO A 1 11.02 33.45 -30.94
C PRO A 1 11.68 33.14 -29.60
N THR A 2 10.96 33.44 -28.51
CA THR A 2 11.40 33.14 -27.14
C THR A 2 11.18 31.65 -26.87
N ALA A 3 12.26 30.88 -26.81
CA ALA A 3 12.23 29.51 -26.34
C ALA A 3 11.76 29.52 -24.88
N ARG A 4 10.61 28.89 -24.60
CA ARG A 4 10.21 28.57 -23.22
C ARG A 4 11.21 27.53 -22.69
N LEU A 5 12.03 27.96 -21.77
CA LEU A 5 12.83 27.05 -20.95
C LEU A 5 11.85 26.28 -20.05
N ASP A 6 11.71 24.98 -20.28
CA ASP A 6 11.00 24.10 -19.35
C ASP A 6 11.70 24.15 -17.99
N ALA A 7 10.94 24.41 -16.94
CA ALA A 7 11.45 24.40 -15.59
C ALA A 7 12.08 23.02 -15.29
N PRO A 8 13.24 22.96 -14.62
CA PRO A 8 13.88 21.69 -14.31
C PRO A 8 12.91 20.82 -13.52
N LYS A 9 12.73 19.55 -13.97
CA LYS A 9 11.97 18.55 -13.21
C LYS A 9 12.59 18.45 -11.83
N VAL A 10 11.85 18.91 -10.81
CA VAL A 10 12.23 18.69 -9.41
C VAL A 10 12.41 17.21 -9.22
N ASP A 11 13.62 16.81 -8.88
CA ASP A 11 13.95 15.43 -8.53
C ASP A 11 13.06 15.05 -7.35
N LYS A 12 12.04 14.25 -7.60
CA LYS A 12 11.15 13.75 -6.55
C LYS A 12 11.99 12.74 -5.77
N GLY A 13 12.62 13.21 -4.71
CA GLY A 13 13.43 12.39 -3.83
C GLY A 13 12.76 11.04 -3.55
N LEU A 14 13.56 9.99 -3.35
CA LEU A 14 13.07 8.63 -3.08
C LEU A 14 11.92 8.65 -2.07
N PRO A 15 10.82 7.95 -2.34
CA PRO A 15 9.66 7.93 -1.45
C PRO A 15 10.09 7.46 -0.06
N ARG A 16 9.92 8.31 0.95
CA ARG A 16 10.18 7.92 2.34
C ARG A 16 9.01 7.06 2.83
N PRO A 17 9.22 5.76 3.11
CA PRO A 17 8.17 4.93 3.67
C PRO A 17 7.80 5.40 5.07
N LEU A 18 6.53 5.32 5.43
CA LEU A 18 6.05 5.63 6.78
C LEU A 18 6.78 4.73 7.81
N SER A 19 7.25 5.31 8.92
CA SER A 19 7.92 4.55 9.97
C SER A 19 6.95 3.56 10.65
N ARG A 20 7.51 2.53 11.30
CA ARG A 20 6.71 1.59 12.11
C ARG A 20 6.00 2.30 13.26
N ALA A 21 6.70 3.20 13.93
CA ALA A 21 6.18 3.96 15.08
C ALA A 21 5.01 4.86 14.65
N ASP A 22 5.15 5.57 13.53
CA ASP A 22 4.09 6.42 13.00
C ASP A 22 2.86 5.63 12.56
N LEU A 23 3.06 4.46 11.93
CA LEU A 23 1.96 3.58 11.56
C LEU A 23 1.18 3.10 12.81
N HIS A 24 1.88 2.64 13.85
CA HIS A 24 1.23 2.18 15.09
C HIS A 24 0.48 3.33 15.77
N ARG A 25 1.10 4.50 15.86
CA ARG A 25 0.49 5.71 16.42
C ARG A 25 -0.78 6.10 15.65
N LEU A 26 -0.72 6.03 14.31
CA LEU A 26 -1.87 6.32 13.45
C LEU A 26 -2.99 5.32 13.69
N LEU A 27 -2.71 4.01 13.64
CA LEU A 27 -3.72 2.96 13.82
C LEU A 27 -4.42 3.04 15.18
N ALA A 28 -3.70 3.46 16.23
CA ALA A 28 -4.25 3.57 17.59
C ALA A 28 -5.31 4.66 17.74
N VAL A 29 -5.29 5.71 16.91
CA VAL A 29 -6.18 6.87 17.04
C VAL A 29 -7.28 6.93 15.97
N LEU A 30 -7.25 6.02 15.02
CA LEU A 30 -8.22 6.02 13.92
C LEU A 30 -9.54 5.34 14.30
N PRO A 31 -10.68 5.86 13.84
CA PRO A 31 -11.95 5.12 13.87
C PRO A 31 -11.84 3.87 12.99
N ASP A 32 -12.67 2.88 13.27
CA ASP A 32 -12.58 1.53 12.69
C ASP A 32 -12.53 1.53 11.16
N ASP A 33 -13.37 2.32 10.51
CA ASP A 33 -13.41 2.42 9.05
C ASP A 33 -12.07 2.90 8.45
N LEU A 34 -11.48 3.93 9.03
CA LEU A 34 -10.19 4.44 8.56
C LEU A 34 -9.03 3.54 9.00
N ARG A 35 -9.12 2.90 10.17
CA ARG A 35 -8.13 1.94 10.65
C ARG A 35 -8.02 0.74 9.70
N ARG A 36 -9.16 0.13 9.32
CA ARG A 36 -9.22 -0.95 8.34
C ARG A 36 -8.61 -0.54 7.00
N ALA A 37 -8.95 0.64 6.52
CA ALA A 37 -8.42 1.15 5.25
C ALA A 37 -6.91 1.39 5.29
N VAL A 38 -6.40 1.98 6.36
CA VAL A 38 -4.95 2.20 6.57
C VAL A 38 -4.22 0.87 6.69
N ALA A 39 -4.78 -0.09 7.43
CA ALA A 39 -4.20 -1.43 7.58
C ALA A 39 -4.10 -2.16 6.22
N LEU A 40 -5.15 -2.12 5.39
CA LEU A 40 -5.14 -2.70 4.04
C LEU A 40 -4.05 -2.07 3.15
N GLY A 41 -3.86 -0.76 3.23
CA GLY A 41 -2.78 -0.06 2.51
C GLY A 41 -1.39 -0.44 3.00
N ALA A 42 -1.21 -0.51 4.33
CA ALA A 42 0.09 -0.68 4.97
C ALA A 42 0.57 -2.15 5.03
N TYR A 43 -0.35 -3.12 5.14
CA TYR A 43 -0.04 -4.54 5.35
C TYR A 43 -0.37 -5.44 4.15
N ALA A 44 -1.17 -4.96 3.18
CA ALA A 44 -1.44 -5.69 1.93
C ALA A 44 -1.04 -4.90 0.67
N GLY A 45 -0.62 -3.66 0.82
CA GLY A 45 -0.17 -2.82 -0.29
C GLY A 45 -1.27 -2.47 -1.29
N LEU A 46 -2.55 -2.46 -0.90
CA LEU A 46 -3.66 -2.16 -1.78
C LEU A 46 -3.69 -0.68 -2.18
N ARG A 47 -4.17 -0.40 -3.40
CA ARG A 47 -4.49 0.97 -3.83
C ARG A 47 -5.75 1.47 -3.11
N VAL A 48 -5.87 2.78 -2.94
CA VAL A 48 -7.06 3.36 -2.28
C VAL A 48 -8.37 2.99 -2.98
N SER A 49 -8.37 2.86 -4.30
CA SER A 49 -9.53 2.41 -5.07
C SER A 49 -9.88 0.94 -4.81
N GLU A 50 -8.86 0.09 -4.67
CA GLU A 50 -9.02 -1.32 -4.35
C GLU A 50 -9.54 -1.49 -2.91
N VAL A 51 -9.00 -0.71 -1.97
CA VAL A 51 -9.45 -0.68 -0.58
C VAL A 51 -10.92 -0.23 -0.48
N ALA A 52 -11.29 0.83 -1.19
CA ALA A 52 -12.66 1.34 -1.19
C ALA A 52 -13.68 0.34 -1.76
N ALA A 53 -13.25 -0.49 -2.72
CA ALA A 53 -14.12 -1.45 -3.41
C ALA A 53 -14.14 -2.85 -2.78
N LEU A 54 -13.30 -3.13 -1.78
CA LEU A 54 -13.18 -4.47 -1.20
C LEU A 54 -14.40 -4.84 -0.36
N HIS A 55 -15.00 -5.97 -0.67
CA HIS A 55 -16.12 -6.54 0.08
C HIS A 55 -15.72 -7.84 0.79
N TRP A 56 -16.45 -8.20 1.84
CA TRP A 56 -16.18 -9.42 2.61
C TRP A 56 -16.34 -10.71 1.78
N HIS A 57 -17.22 -10.73 0.79
CA HIS A 57 -17.34 -11.87 -0.12
C HIS A 57 -16.11 -12.09 -1.03
N ASP A 58 -15.20 -11.11 -1.10
CA ASP A 58 -13.92 -11.24 -1.79
C ASP A 58 -12.78 -11.69 -0.85
N VAL A 59 -13.06 -11.85 0.44
CA VAL A 59 -12.07 -12.20 1.47
C VAL A 59 -12.31 -13.64 1.93
N ASP A 60 -11.29 -14.47 1.76
CA ASP A 60 -11.23 -15.82 2.32
C ASP A 60 -10.32 -15.76 3.56
N LEU A 61 -10.93 -15.80 4.74
CA LEU A 61 -10.23 -15.74 6.03
C LEU A 61 -9.47 -17.04 6.33
N GLU A 62 -9.98 -18.19 5.90
CA GLU A 62 -9.35 -19.49 6.10
C GLU A 62 -8.08 -19.60 5.25
N ALA A 63 -8.18 -19.32 3.95
CA ALA A 63 -7.04 -19.28 3.05
C ALA A 63 -6.15 -18.05 3.25
N ARG A 64 -6.58 -17.06 4.03
CA ARG A 64 -5.92 -15.75 4.21
C ARG A 64 -5.62 -15.07 2.90
N ARG A 65 -6.64 -14.94 2.05
CA ARG A 65 -6.54 -14.33 0.72
C ARG A 65 -7.68 -13.35 0.49
N ALA A 66 -7.39 -12.32 -0.30
CA ALA A 66 -8.42 -11.45 -0.84
C ALA A 66 -8.32 -11.42 -2.36
N ARG A 67 -9.46 -11.51 -3.04
CA ARG A 67 -9.57 -11.35 -4.48
C ARG A 67 -9.76 -9.86 -4.79
N ILE A 68 -8.75 -9.25 -5.41
CA ILE A 68 -8.78 -7.85 -5.79
C ILE A 68 -9.17 -7.72 -7.26
N LEU A 69 -10.30 -7.09 -7.51
CA LEU A 69 -10.80 -6.83 -8.86
C LEU A 69 -10.19 -5.55 -9.41
N HIS A 70 -9.72 -5.56 -10.65
CA HIS A 70 -9.16 -4.38 -11.31
C HIS A 70 -10.19 -3.74 -12.23
N GLY A 71 -10.44 -2.44 -12.06
CA GLY A 71 -11.40 -1.68 -12.86
C GLY A 71 -11.00 -1.46 -14.32
N LYS A 72 -9.75 -1.65 -14.72
CA LYS A 72 -9.31 -1.49 -16.11
C LYS A 72 -8.68 -2.79 -16.63
N GLY A 73 -9.39 -3.48 -17.53
CA GLY A 73 -8.91 -4.71 -18.19
C GLY A 73 -9.28 -6.03 -17.50
N GLY A 74 -10.17 -6.04 -16.49
CA GLY A 74 -10.80 -7.25 -15.95
C GLY A 74 -9.88 -8.27 -15.26
N LYS A 75 -8.59 -7.97 -15.07
CA LYS A 75 -7.66 -8.90 -14.44
C LYS A 75 -7.80 -8.80 -12.91
N SER A 76 -8.25 -9.88 -12.29
CA SER A 76 -8.21 -10.03 -10.83
C SER A 76 -6.87 -10.61 -10.38
N ARG A 77 -6.50 -10.34 -9.11
CA ARG A 77 -5.38 -11.00 -8.46
C ARG A 77 -5.76 -11.44 -7.05
N LEU A 78 -5.12 -12.48 -6.57
CA LEU A 78 -5.17 -12.87 -5.17
C LEU A 78 -4.06 -12.17 -4.40
N VAL A 79 -4.42 -11.58 -3.26
CA VAL A 79 -3.52 -10.88 -2.35
C VAL A 79 -3.48 -11.64 -1.04
N ALA A 80 -2.27 -11.95 -0.54
CA ALA A 80 -2.09 -12.59 0.76
C ALA A 80 -2.40 -11.60 1.89
N LEU A 81 -3.10 -12.08 2.92
CA LEU A 81 -3.44 -11.32 4.12
C LEU A 81 -2.66 -11.89 5.31
N GLY A 82 -1.72 -11.13 5.85
CA GLY A 82 -1.00 -11.51 7.05
C GLY A 82 -1.90 -11.48 8.29
N ALA A 83 -1.56 -12.27 9.32
CA ALA A 83 -2.34 -12.35 10.57
C ALA A 83 -2.61 -10.97 11.19
N VAL A 84 -1.58 -10.13 11.28
CA VAL A 84 -1.70 -8.74 11.80
C VAL A 84 -2.74 -7.93 11.03
N LEU A 85 -2.85 -8.09 9.71
CA LEU A 85 -3.87 -7.41 8.92
C LEU A 85 -5.26 -7.95 9.24
N ILE A 86 -5.41 -9.26 9.33
CA ILE A 86 -6.70 -9.89 9.66
C ILE A 86 -7.22 -9.36 10.99
N ASP A 87 -6.38 -9.28 12.03
CA ASP A 87 -6.74 -8.73 13.33
C ASP A 87 -7.20 -7.26 13.24
N GLN A 88 -6.66 -6.49 12.30
CA GLN A 88 -7.04 -5.08 12.10
C GLN A 88 -8.37 -4.89 11.36
N ILE A 89 -8.76 -5.84 10.51
CA ILE A 89 -9.98 -5.71 9.71
C ILE A 89 -11.19 -6.42 10.33
N LEU A 90 -10.98 -7.37 11.23
CA LEU A 90 -12.06 -8.06 11.95
C LEU A 90 -12.80 -7.10 12.91
N PRO A 91 -14.05 -7.44 13.30
CA PRO A 91 -14.83 -8.59 12.83
C PRO A 91 -15.37 -8.38 11.42
N ASP A 92 -15.72 -9.50 10.75
CA ASP A 92 -16.53 -9.48 9.54
C ASP A 92 -17.94 -9.03 9.89
N THR A 93 -18.34 -7.91 9.31
CA THR A 93 -19.67 -7.32 9.53
C THR A 93 -20.56 -7.44 8.29
N GLY A 94 -20.10 -8.19 7.28
CA GLY A 94 -20.72 -8.23 5.97
C GLY A 94 -20.50 -6.94 5.16
N GLY A 95 -20.90 -6.95 3.90
CA GLY A 95 -20.80 -5.78 3.02
C GLY A 95 -19.34 -5.37 2.70
N ASN A 96 -19.07 -4.07 2.72
CA ASN A 96 -17.75 -3.52 2.40
C ASN A 96 -16.82 -3.64 3.61
N VAL A 97 -15.58 -4.10 3.40
CA VAL A 97 -14.60 -4.35 4.46
C VAL A 97 -14.26 -3.08 5.27
N VAL A 98 -14.21 -1.93 4.60
CA VAL A 98 -13.86 -0.66 5.24
C VAL A 98 -15.00 -0.11 6.08
N THR A 99 -16.18 0.02 5.48
CA THR A 99 -17.31 0.69 6.15
C THR A 99 -18.08 -0.23 7.08
N GLY A 100 -17.95 -1.56 6.94
CA GLY A 100 -18.78 -2.54 7.64
C GLY A 100 -20.26 -2.50 7.25
N THR A 101 -20.57 -1.89 6.09
CA THR A 101 -21.94 -1.75 5.58
C THR A 101 -21.96 -2.07 4.06
N PRO A 102 -23.12 -2.28 3.44
CA PRO A 102 -23.21 -2.45 2.00
C PRO A 102 -22.71 -1.24 1.19
N ARG A 103 -22.71 -0.04 1.80
CA ARG A 103 -22.35 1.21 1.13
C ARG A 103 -20.85 1.50 1.28
N ALA A 104 -20.10 1.36 0.20
CA ALA A 104 -18.68 1.73 0.13
C ALA A 104 -18.46 3.26 0.04
N TYR A 105 -17.27 3.70 0.47
CA TYR A 105 -16.78 5.04 0.10
C TYR A 105 -16.34 5.07 -1.35
N THR A 106 -16.43 6.24 -2.00
CA THR A 106 -15.65 6.46 -3.22
C THR A 106 -14.17 6.53 -2.87
N ALA A 107 -13.29 6.12 -3.80
CA ALA A 107 -11.84 6.20 -3.61
C ALA A 107 -11.38 7.63 -3.22
N ALA A 108 -11.94 8.65 -3.87
CA ALA A 108 -11.61 10.06 -3.57
C ALA A 108 -12.04 10.48 -2.15
N THR A 109 -13.21 10.04 -1.70
CA THR A 109 -13.70 10.32 -0.35
C THR A 109 -12.82 9.63 0.69
N LEU A 110 -12.52 8.34 0.49
CA LEU A 110 -11.65 7.57 1.38
C LEU A 110 -10.26 8.19 1.48
N GLN A 111 -9.64 8.52 0.35
CA GLN A 111 -8.33 9.15 0.31
C GLN A 111 -8.29 10.48 1.06
N ARG A 112 -9.31 11.35 0.86
CA ARG A 112 -9.39 12.64 1.58
C ARG A 112 -9.53 12.44 3.09
N ARG A 113 -10.36 11.49 3.52
CA ARG A 113 -10.55 11.19 4.94
C ARG A 113 -9.27 10.68 5.59
N ILE A 114 -8.59 9.71 4.96
CA ILE A 114 -7.33 9.15 5.46
C ILE A 114 -6.24 10.23 5.51
N ASN A 115 -6.02 10.98 4.43
CA ASN A 115 -4.99 12.02 4.40
C ASN A 115 -5.26 13.13 5.44
N ARG A 116 -6.54 13.45 5.71
CA ARG A 116 -6.90 14.37 6.79
C ARG A 116 -6.54 13.78 8.16
N ALA A 117 -6.81 12.50 8.39
CA ALA A 117 -6.51 11.83 9.64
C ALA A 117 -5.00 11.72 9.89
N ILE A 118 -4.22 11.39 8.85
CA ILE A 118 -2.74 11.37 8.90
C ILE A 118 -2.20 12.74 9.32
N ARG A 119 -2.66 13.82 8.69
CA ARG A 119 -2.24 15.18 9.07
C ARG A 119 -2.64 15.57 10.50
N ARG A 120 -3.84 15.18 10.96
CA ARG A 120 -4.28 15.41 12.35
C ARG A 120 -3.43 14.67 13.37
N ALA A 121 -2.88 13.52 13.00
CA ALA A 121 -1.93 12.78 13.83
C ALA A 121 -0.51 13.38 13.82
N GLY A 122 -0.29 14.51 13.14
CA GLY A 122 1.03 15.16 13.02
C GLY A 122 2.01 14.37 12.17
N ILE A 123 1.54 13.53 11.26
CA ILE A 123 2.37 12.68 10.40
C ILE A 123 2.44 13.31 9.00
N ASP A 124 3.66 13.56 8.52
CA ASP A 124 3.89 14.06 7.15
C ASP A 124 3.90 12.89 6.15
N ALA A 125 2.72 12.41 5.83
CA ALA A 125 2.53 11.30 4.91
C ALA A 125 1.18 11.38 4.19
N THR A 126 1.01 10.50 3.21
CA THR A 126 -0.24 10.27 2.48
C THR A 126 -0.58 8.79 2.44
N PHE A 127 -1.80 8.43 2.03
CA PHE A 127 -2.17 7.03 1.83
C PHE A 127 -1.20 6.27 0.92
N HIS A 128 -0.64 6.92 -0.09
CA HIS A 128 0.29 6.29 -1.03
C HIS A 128 1.58 5.81 -0.35
N GLN A 129 2.05 6.53 0.67
CA GLN A 129 3.23 6.15 1.44
C GLN A 129 3.03 4.90 2.32
N LEU A 130 1.80 4.57 2.70
CA LEU A 130 1.46 3.28 3.33
C LEU A 130 1.76 2.12 2.39
N ARG A 131 1.33 2.26 1.13
CA ARG A 131 1.61 1.26 0.10
C ARG A 131 3.10 1.21 -0.26
N HIS A 132 3.80 2.34 -0.29
CA HIS A 132 5.27 2.35 -0.45
C HIS A 132 5.97 1.61 0.67
N ARG A 133 5.55 1.84 1.92
CA ARG A 133 6.05 1.08 3.07
C ARG A 133 5.91 -0.44 2.85
N TYR A 134 4.73 -0.89 2.41
CA TYR A 134 4.51 -2.30 2.10
C TYR A 134 5.51 -2.81 1.05
N GLY A 135 5.64 -2.11 -0.08
CA GLY A 135 6.53 -2.50 -1.17
C GLY A 135 8.00 -2.59 -0.73
N THR A 136 8.47 -1.60 0.03
CA THR A 136 9.84 -1.58 0.58
C THR A 136 10.09 -2.76 1.50
N LEU A 137 9.21 -3.00 2.48
CA LEU A 137 9.37 -4.11 3.43
C LEU A 137 9.24 -5.49 2.76
N ALA A 138 8.30 -5.63 1.82
CA ALA A 138 8.13 -6.86 1.07
C ALA A 138 9.38 -7.17 0.22
N TYR A 139 9.96 -6.17 -0.43
CA TYR A 139 11.20 -6.34 -1.18
C TYR A 139 12.38 -6.67 -0.26
N GLN A 140 12.55 -5.95 0.85
CA GLN A 140 13.61 -6.25 1.84
C GLN A 140 13.53 -7.70 2.34
N ALA A 141 12.32 -8.20 2.58
CA ALA A 141 12.11 -9.55 3.08
C ALA A 141 12.31 -10.66 2.03
N THR A 142 11.99 -10.39 0.74
CA THR A 142 11.93 -11.44 -0.29
C THR A 142 13.02 -11.31 -1.35
N ARG A 143 13.54 -10.10 -1.56
CA ARG A 143 14.43 -9.72 -2.68
C ARG A 143 13.85 -10.07 -4.07
N ASP A 144 12.54 -10.31 -4.15
CA ASP A 144 11.83 -10.67 -5.38
C ASP A 144 10.89 -9.54 -5.83
N LEU A 145 11.37 -8.70 -6.77
CA LEU A 145 10.59 -7.61 -7.35
C LEU A 145 9.38 -8.10 -8.14
N VAL A 146 9.45 -9.29 -8.72
CA VAL A 146 8.35 -9.84 -9.53
C VAL A 146 7.21 -10.27 -8.61
N ALA A 147 7.52 -10.99 -7.52
CA ALA A 147 6.53 -11.37 -6.53
C ALA A 147 5.88 -10.15 -5.87
N VAL A 148 6.69 -9.15 -5.46
CA VAL A 148 6.18 -7.89 -4.89
C VAL A 148 5.29 -7.15 -5.90
N GLY A 149 5.73 -7.04 -7.16
CA GLY A 149 4.94 -6.41 -8.22
C GLY A 149 3.61 -7.11 -8.47
N ARG A 150 3.58 -8.44 -8.49
CA ARG A 150 2.34 -9.24 -8.62
C ARG A 150 1.40 -9.01 -7.45
N GLN A 151 1.90 -9.09 -6.22
CA GLN A 151 1.12 -8.86 -5.00
C GLN A 151 0.51 -7.45 -5.00
N MET A 152 1.28 -6.43 -5.36
CA MET A 152 0.84 -5.05 -5.43
C MET A 152 0.01 -4.73 -6.69
N GLY A 153 0.00 -5.58 -7.70
CA GLY A 153 -0.72 -5.36 -8.97
C GLY A 153 -0.09 -4.25 -9.81
N HIS A 154 1.24 -4.22 -9.90
CA HIS A 154 1.93 -3.34 -10.83
C HIS A 154 1.83 -3.90 -12.25
N SER A 155 1.45 -3.04 -13.21
CA SER A 155 1.39 -3.40 -14.64
C SER A 155 2.77 -3.39 -15.31
N SER A 156 3.76 -2.73 -14.69
CA SER A 156 5.12 -2.62 -15.19
C SER A 156 6.14 -2.94 -14.08
N PRO A 157 7.17 -3.73 -14.38
CA PRO A 157 8.30 -3.98 -13.46
C PRO A 157 9.02 -2.69 -13.04
N VAL A 158 9.08 -1.69 -13.91
CA VAL A 158 9.68 -0.38 -13.63
C VAL A 158 9.04 0.28 -12.39
N THR A 159 7.72 0.13 -12.23
CA THR A 159 7.02 0.67 -11.06
C THR A 159 7.44 -0.01 -9.75
N THR A 160 7.95 -1.24 -9.82
CA THR A 160 8.41 -1.99 -8.64
C THR A 160 9.90 -1.73 -8.37
N ALA A 161 10.67 -1.36 -9.40
CA ALA A 161 12.11 -1.11 -9.28
C ALA A 161 12.46 0.02 -8.30
N ILE A 162 11.54 0.96 -8.04
CA ILE A 162 11.72 2.02 -7.03
C ILE A 162 11.97 1.47 -5.62
N TYR A 163 11.50 0.26 -5.32
CA TYR A 163 11.72 -0.37 -4.01
C TYR A 163 13.12 -0.97 -3.88
N ALA A 164 13.72 -1.41 -4.99
CA ALA A 164 15.11 -1.82 -5.02
C ALA A 164 16.06 -0.63 -4.84
N ALA A 165 15.77 0.48 -5.51
CA ALA A 165 16.56 1.71 -5.39
C ALA A 165 16.46 2.37 -4.00
N ALA A 166 15.41 2.08 -3.23
CA ALA A 166 15.23 2.61 -1.87
C ALA A 166 15.87 1.73 -0.78
N SER A 167 16.54 0.63 -1.13
CA SER A 167 17.24 -0.22 -0.17
C SER A 167 18.76 -0.08 -0.38
N ASP A 168 19.41 0.61 0.56
CA ASP A 168 20.88 0.84 0.54
C ASP A 168 21.67 -0.48 0.62
N ASP A 169 21.07 -1.55 1.17
CA ASP A 169 21.68 -2.88 1.35
C ASP A 169 21.98 -3.61 0.04
N VAL A 170 21.44 -3.20 -1.12
CA VAL A 170 21.63 -3.93 -2.39
C VAL A 170 23.05 -3.73 -2.93
N ALA A 171 23.59 -2.54 -2.79
CA ALA A 171 24.96 -2.25 -3.24
C ALA A 171 25.97 -3.06 -2.43
N ASP A 172 25.81 -3.11 -1.11
CA ASP A 172 26.68 -3.87 -0.21
C ASP A 172 26.57 -5.38 -0.46
N ALA A 173 25.34 -5.89 -0.64
CA ALA A 173 25.12 -7.30 -0.96
C ALA A 173 25.70 -7.72 -2.31
N ILE A 174 25.67 -6.84 -3.32
CA ILE A 174 26.33 -7.09 -4.61
C ILE A 174 27.85 -7.11 -4.44
N ALA A 175 28.41 -6.14 -3.70
CA ALA A 175 29.84 -6.06 -3.46
C ALA A 175 30.38 -7.32 -2.75
N GLU A 176 29.67 -7.81 -1.74
CA GLU A 176 30.02 -9.05 -1.03
C GLU A 176 29.83 -10.31 -1.91
N ALA A 177 28.80 -10.37 -2.74
CA ALA A 177 28.53 -11.53 -3.59
C ALA A 177 29.59 -11.70 -4.70
N VAL A 178 30.14 -10.59 -5.21
CA VAL A 178 31.18 -10.58 -6.26
C VAL A 178 32.56 -10.81 -5.69
N ALA A 179 32.77 -10.60 -4.39
CA ALA A 179 34.06 -10.79 -3.71
C ALA A 179 34.32 -12.26 -3.29
N ARG A 180 33.38 -13.18 -3.51
CA ARG A 180 33.50 -14.62 -3.25
C ARG A 180 33.83 -15.40 -4.54
#